data_1c52516d6b890b1cbe91e6fb401a81b8
#
_entry.id   1c52516d6b890b1cbe91e6fb401a81b8
#
_cell.length_a   1.000
_cell.length_b   1.000
_cell.length_c   1.000
_cell.angle_alpha   90.00
_cell.angle_beta   90.00
_cell.angle_gamma   90.00
#
_symmetry.space_group_name_H-M   'P 1'
#
loop_
_entity.id
_entity.type
_entity.pdbx_description
1 polymer ?
#
loop_
_entity_poly.entity_id
_entity_poly.type
_entity_poly.pdbx_seq_one_letter_code
_entity_poly.pdbx_strand_id
1 'polypeptide(L)'
;VTTDPLLLTGDVDDATTRLIRTAARFDAADLAQPSLLPGWTRGHVLAHLSRNADALVNALTSARTGELIPMYASTESRTADIAAGAPRPPEEQLDDLRRSADRYAEAVAAMPAPAWAATVQTRRGPLPASLLVWRRLREVEIHHVDLAADYRPRDWSPAFGHRLLHEVATDLAARDDAPALVLRFDGTSHELVIGDRAQAPVVSGPAVEIAAWLTGRSPGATLTVTPDGQLPHPPEWI
;
A
#
# COMPACT_ATOMS: atom_id res chain seq x y z
N VAL A 1 8.48 -15.76 1.37
CA VAL A 1 8.42 -14.38 0.80
C VAL A 1 9.84 -13.83 0.80
N THR A 2 10.32 -13.37 -0.37
CA THR A 2 11.68 -12.81 -0.45
C THR A 2 11.79 -11.55 0.42
N THR A 3 12.90 -11.45 1.16
CA THR A 3 13.27 -10.26 1.94
C THR A 3 14.29 -9.40 1.21
N ASP A 4 14.75 -9.83 0.03
CA ASP A 4 15.68 -9.03 -0.79
C ASP A 4 14.93 -7.84 -1.41
N PRO A 5 15.22 -6.61 -0.94
CA PRO A 5 14.53 -5.41 -1.41
C PRO A 5 14.80 -5.13 -2.89
N LEU A 6 15.96 -5.53 -3.41
CA LEU A 6 16.36 -5.22 -4.78
C LEU A 6 15.51 -5.94 -5.83
N LEU A 7 14.90 -7.08 -5.47
CA LEU A 7 14.00 -7.79 -6.37
C LEU A 7 12.67 -7.06 -6.61
N LEU A 8 12.33 -6.07 -5.77
CA LEU A 8 11.09 -5.29 -5.88
C LEU A 8 11.29 -3.90 -6.50
N THR A 9 12.52 -3.47 -6.74
CA THR A 9 12.77 -2.12 -7.28
C THR A 9 12.13 -1.93 -8.65
N GLY A 10 12.23 -2.91 -9.53
CA GLY A 10 11.57 -2.88 -10.85
C GLY A 10 10.05 -2.82 -10.73
N ASP A 11 9.46 -3.57 -9.80
CA ASP A 11 8.01 -3.52 -9.56
C ASP A 11 7.55 -2.13 -9.08
N VAL A 12 8.35 -1.47 -8.21
CA VAL A 12 8.08 -0.10 -7.74
C VAL A 12 8.15 0.90 -8.90
N ASP A 13 9.16 0.79 -9.76
CA ASP A 13 9.36 1.68 -10.91
C ASP A 13 8.20 1.53 -11.90
N ASP A 14 7.81 0.30 -12.21
CA ASP A 14 6.69 0.01 -13.10
C ASP A 14 5.36 0.51 -12.53
N ALA A 15 5.10 0.26 -11.24
CA ALA A 15 3.89 0.73 -10.56
C ALA A 15 3.83 2.26 -10.53
N THR A 16 4.96 2.91 -10.20
CA THR A 16 5.08 4.38 -10.18
C THR A 16 4.88 4.97 -11.57
N THR A 17 5.43 4.35 -12.60
CA THR A 17 5.25 4.79 -13.99
C THR A 17 3.77 4.70 -14.42
N ARG A 18 3.07 3.61 -14.05
CA ARG A 18 1.63 3.48 -14.32
C ARG A 18 0.82 4.56 -13.61
N LEU A 19 1.11 4.81 -12.33
CA LEU A 19 0.47 5.86 -11.53
C LEU A 19 0.68 7.25 -12.14
N ILE A 20 1.91 7.60 -12.52
CA ILE A 20 2.25 8.88 -13.17
C ILE A 20 1.50 9.05 -14.49
N ARG A 21 1.36 8.00 -15.30
CA ARG A 21 0.57 8.04 -16.56
C ARG A 21 -0.91 8.27 -16.28
N THR A 22 -1.46 7.72 -15.20
CA THR A 22 -2.85 7.99 -14.79
C THR A 22 -2.98 9.44 -14.33
N ALA A 23 -2.12 9.92 -13.45
CA ALA A 23 -2.14 11.28 -12.91
C ALA A 23 -1.95 12.35 -14.01
N ALA A 24 -1.15 12.06 -15.03
CA ALA A 24 -0.91 12.98 -16.17
C ALA A 24 -2.15 13.24 -17.03
N ARG A 25 -3.22 12.47 -16.88
CA ARG A 25 -4.49 12.67 -17.60
C ARG A 25 -5.49 13.52 -16.81
N PHE A 26 -5.21 13.80 -15.54
CA PHE A 26 -6.13 14.55 -14.70
C PHE A 26 -6.02 16.05 -14.94
N ASP A 27 -7.16 16.68 -15.13
CA ASP A 27 -7.31 18.12 -15.05
C ASP A 27 -7.66 18.58 -13.61
N ALA A 28 -7.88 19.86 -13.40
CA ALA A 28 -8.22 20.40 -12.09
C ALA A 28 -9.57 19.88 -11.55
N ALA A 29 -10.55 19.63 -12.45
CA ALA A 29 -11.83 19.08 -12.06
C ALA A 29 -11.69 17.61 -11.67
N ASP A 30 -10.85 16.84 -12.35
CA ASP A 30 -10.52 15.46 -12.00
C ASP A 30 -9.86 15.35 -10.63
N LEU A 31 -8.88 16.23 -10.33
CA LEU A 31 -8.20 16.24 -9.04
C LEU A 31 -9.14 16.56 -7.87
N ALA A 32 -10.18 17.35 -8.11
CA ALA A 32 -11.20 17.68 -7.13
C ALA A 32 -12.24 16.55 -6.91
N GLN A 33 -12.29 15.53 -7.78
CA GLN A 33 -13.22 14.42 -7.61
C GLN A 33 -12.90 13.62 -6.34
N PRO A 34 -13.93 13.04 -5.68
CA PRO A 34 -13.74 12.12 -4.57
C PRO A 34 -12.85 10.94 -4.96
N SER A 35 -11.98 10.52 -4.07
CA SER A 35 -11.26 9.25 -4.13
C SER A 35 -12.08 8.14 -3.45
N LEU A 36 -11.58 6.91 -3.41
CA LEU A 36 -12.18 5.82 -2.62
C LEU A 36 -11.95 6.01 -1.11
N LEU A 37 -11.07 6.92 -0.71
CA LEU A 37 -10.80 7.19 0.70
C LEU A 37 -11.78 8.25 1.22
N PRO A 38 -12.51 7.98 2.32
CA PRO A 38 -13.48 8.91 2.88
C PRO A 38 -12.86 10.30 3.17
N GLY A 39 -13.49 11.34 2.67
CA GLY A 39 -13.05 12.74 2.88
C GLY A 39 -11.85 13.18 2.03
N TRP A 40 -11.28 12.31 1.20
CA TRP A 40 -10.16 12.64 0.33
C TRP A 40 -10.57 12.75 -1.13
N THR A 41 -10.02 13.76 -1.81
CA THR A 41 -10.07 13.88 -3.28
C THR A 41 -8.88 13.14 -3.91
N ARG A 42 -8.89 12.99 -5.23
CA ARG A 42 -7.73 12.48 -5.99
C ARG A 42 -6.47 13.29 -5.73
N GLY A 43 -6.59 14.63 -5.61
CA GLY A 43 -5.47 15.51 -5.24
C GLY A 43 -4.87 15.19 -3.88
N HIS A 44 -5.69 14.82 -2.87
CA HIS A 44 -5.18 14.37 -1.57
C HIS A 44 -4.38 13.06 -1.69
N VAL A 45 -4.84 12.12 -2.50
CA VAL A 45 -4.13 10.85 -2.74
C VAL A 45 -2.78 11.08 -3.40
N LEU A 46 -2.69 11.94 -4.42
CA LEU A 46 -1.43 12.26 -5.08
C LEU A 46 -0.46 12.99 -4.14
N ALA A 47 -0.95 13.98 -3.38
CA ALA A 47 -0.15 14.67 -2.37
C ALA A 47 0.36 13.70 -1.29
N HIS A 48 -0.50 12.76 -0.84
CA HIS A 48 -0.10 11.71 0.08
C HIS A 48 1.02 10.84 -0.49
N LEU A 49 0.90 10.37 -1.73
CA LEU A 49 1.92 9.52 -2.36
C LEU A 49 3.27 10.22 -2.52
N SER A 50 3.26 11.53 -2.78
CA SER A 50 4.48 12.35 -2.82
C SER A 50 5.11 12.47 -1.43
N ARG A 51 4.33 12.80 -0.41
CA ARG A 51 4.83 12.89 0.99
C ARG A 51 5.26 11.54 1.55
N ASN A 52 4.61 10.45 1.14
CA ASN A 52 5.03 9.10 1.50
C ASN A 52 6.41 8.74 0.92
N ALA A 53 6.69 9.11 -0.33
CA ALA A 53 8.01 8.90 -0.93
C ALA A 53 9.09 9.65 -0.13
N ASP A 54 8.89 10.93 0.19
CA ASP A 54 9.83 11.73 0.98
C ASP A 54 10.05 11.14 2.40
N ALA A 55 8.99 10.65 3.03
CA ALA A 55 9.08 9.99 4.33
C ALA A 55 9.91 8.71 4.27
N LEU A 56 9.79 7.94 3.19
CA LEU A 56 10.61 6.74 2.98
C LEU A 56 12.07 7.09 2.65
N VAL A 57 12.34 8.22 1.97
CA VAL A 57 13.70 8.76 1.80
C VAL A 57 14.34 9.05 3.17
N ASN A 58 13.61 9.66 4.10
CA ASN A 58 14.09 9.90 5.46
C ASN A 58 14.44 8.58 6.17
N ALA A 59 13.57 7.56 6.08
CA ALA A 59 13.81 6.25 6.68
C ALA A 59 15.03 5.54 6.06
N LEU A 60 15.19 5.58 4.72
CA LEU A 60 16.36 5.03 4.03
C LEU A 60 17.64 5.77 4.43
N THR A 61 17.58 7.09 4.55
CA THR A 61 18.70 7.90 5.01
C THR A 61 19.08 7.55 6.45
N SER A 62 18.09 7.36 7.34
CA SER A 62 18.35 6.89 8.71
C SER A 62 19.07 5.54 8.71
N ALA A 63 18.60 4.58 7.89
CA ALA A 63 19.25 3.27 7.78
C ALA A 63 20.69 3.36 7.28
N ARG A 64 20.95 4.27 6.32
CA ARG A 64 22.26 4.45 5.68
C ARG A 64 23.27 5.17 6.57
N THR A 65 22.82 6.18 7.33
CA THR A 65 23.71 7.05 8.12
C THR A 65 23.79 6.61 9.59
N GLY A 66 22.82 5.87 10.09
CA GLY A 66 22.67 5.57 11.52
C GLY A 66 22.08 6.73 12.34
N GLU A 67 21.78 7.86 11.71
CA GLU A 67 21.12 9.00 12.35
C GLU A 67 19.60 8.79 12.40
N LEU A 68 18.96 9.14 13.50
CA LEU A 68 17.51 9.07 13.63
C LEU A 68 16.87 10.26 12.92
N ILE A 69 16.38 10.02 11.71
CA ILE A 69 15.61 11.00 10.93
C ILE A 69 14.15 10.53 10.95
N PRO A 70 13.21 11.28 11.55
CA PRO A 70 11.81 10.89 11.58
C PRO A 70 11.22 10.91 10.16
N MET A 71 10.34 9.94 9.84
CA MET A 71 9.65 9.90 8.55
C MET A 71 8.87 11.17 8.26
N TYR A 72 8.20 11.72 9.27
CA TYR A 72 7.48 12.99 9.26
C TYR A 72 7.85 13.76 10.53
N ALA A 73 7.82 15.09 10.48
CA ALA A 73 8.07 15.91 11.67
C ALA A 73 7.04 15.63 12.79
N SER A 74 5.77 15.44 12.40
CA SER A 74 4.69 14.98 13.29
C SER A 74 3.52 14.42 12.45
N THR A 75 2.51 13.85 13.11
CA THR A 75 1.26 13.43 12.45
C THR A 75 0.49 14.63 11.92
N GLU A 76 0.47 15.74 12.66
CA GLU A 76 -0.18 16.98 12.29
C GLU A 76 0.49 17.62 11.07
N SER A 77 1.83 17.67 11.06
CA SER A 77 2.61 18.14 9.90
C SER A 77 2.29 17.32 8.64
N ARG A 78 2.30 15.99 8.73
CA ARG A 78 1.92 15.11 7.62
C ARG A 78 0.52 15.45 7.08
N THR A 79 -0.45 15.62 7.98
CA THR A 79 -1.83 15.91 7.59
C THR A 79 -1.94 17.29 6.93
N ALA A 80 -1.25 18.29 7.49
CA ALA A 80 -1.20 19.64 6.93
C ALA A 80 -0.54 19.67 5.54
N ASP A 81 0.57 18.94 5.35
CA ASP A 81 1.29 18.89 4.08
C ASP A 81 0.44 18.24 2.98
N ILE A 82 -0.31 17.18 3.31
CA ILE A 82 -1.24 16.55 2.38
C ILE A 82 -2.38 17.50 2.03
N ALA A 83 -2.98 18.14 3.03
CA ALA A 83 -4.09 19.09 2.81
C ALA A 83 -3.65 20.30 1.98
N ALA A 84 -2.46 20.84 2.22
CA ALA A 84 -1.89 21.93 1.44
C ALA A 84 -1.52 21.53 0.02
N GLY A 85 -1.11 20.27 -0.17
CA GLY A 85 -0.77 19.71 -1.49
C GLY A 85 -1.99 19.42 -2.36
N ALA A 86 -3.10 19.01 -1.77
CA ALA A 86 -4.28 18.52 -2.48
C ALA A 86 -4.89 19.50 -3.51
N PRO A 87 -5.01 20.81 -3.26
CA PRO A 87 -5.60 21.76 -4.21
C PRO A 87 -4.62 22.33 -5.25
N ARG A 88 -3.37 21.86 -5.29
CA ARG A 88 -2.38 22.35 -6.27
C ARG A 88 -2.85 22.10 -7.71
N PRO A 89 -2.42 22.93 -8.67
CA PRO A 89 -2.65 22.70 -10.09
C PRO A 89 -2.14 21.34 -10.56
N PRO A 90 -2.76 20.72 -11.60
CA PRO A 90 -2.37 19.39 -12.08
C PRO A 90 -0.88 19.24 -12.42
N GLU A 91 -0.29 20.25 -13.05
CA GLU A 91 1.13 20.27 -13.38
C GLU A 91 2.03 20.27 -12.16
N GLU A 92 1.68 21.01 -11.10
CA GLU A 92 2.43 21.03 -9.85
C GLU A 92 2.31 19.71 -9.10
N GLN A 93 1.11 19.10 -9.07
CA GLN A 93 0.88 17.78 -8.48
C GLN A 93 1.70 16.71 -9.20
N LEU A 94 1.67 16.71 -10.52
CA LEU A 94 2.39 15.74 -11.34
C LEU A 94 3.92 15.89 -11.19
N ASP A 95 4.40 17.13 -11.14
CA ASP A 95 5.80 17.45 -10.92
C ASP A 95 6.28 17.02 -9.53
N ASP A 96 5.47 17.25 -8.48
CA ASP A 96 5.80 16.81 -7.11
C ASP A 96 5.84 15.28 -7.02
N LEU A 97 4.88 14.59 -7.67
CA LEU A 97 4.84 13.14 -7.73
C LEU A 97 6.09 12.56 -8.41
N ARG A 98 6.52 13.13 -9.55
CA ARG A 98 7.73 12.72 -10.26
C ARG A 98 8.97 12.94 -9.43
N ARG A 99 9.18 14.17 -8.95
CA ARG A 99 10.37 14.51 -8.17
C ARG A 99 10.50 13.72 -6.88
N SER A 100 9.40 13.44 -6.20
CA SER A 100 9.42 12.61 -4.99
C SER A 100 9.73 11.15 -5.31
N ALA A 101 9.25 10.63 -6.44
CA ALA A 101 9.59 9.30 -6.91
C ALA A 101 11.08 9.18 -7.28
N ASP A 102 11.63 10.18 -7.97
CA ASP A 102 13.07 10.23 -8.34
C ASP A 102 13.94 10.25 -7.07
N ARG A 103 13.63 11.10 -6.09
CA ARG A 103 14.36 11.12 -4.80
C ARG A 103 14.31 9.77 -4.09
N TYR A 104 13.17 9.10 -4.13
CA TYR A 104 13.05 7.76 -3.54
C TYR A 104 13.92 6.74 -4.27
N ALA A 105 13.91 6.73 -5.60
CA ALA A 105 14.73 5.83 -6.39
C ALA A 105 16.24 6.07 -6.15
N GLU A 106 16.65 7.33 -6.08
CA GLU A 106 18.03 7.72 -5.74
C GLU A 106 18.42 7.25 -4.33
N ALA A 107 17.54 7.40 -3.35
CA ALA A 107 17.78 6.94 -1.98
C ALA A 107 17.92 5.41 -1.89
N VAL A 108 17.12 4.66 -2.65
CA VAL A 108 17.24 3.19 -2.76
C VAL A 108 18.56 2.81 -3.41
N ALA A 109 18.94 3.44 -4.52
CA ALA A 109 20.19 3.18 -5.23
C ALA A 109 21.44 3.49 -4.39
N ALA A 110 21.33 4.46 -3.47
CA ALA A 110 22.41 4.85 -2.57
C ALA A 110 22.57 3.94 -1.34
N MET A 111 21.69 2.93 -1.14
CA MET A 111 21.74 2.05 0.02
C MET A 111 22.87 1.00 -0.09
N PRO A 112 23.85 1.01 0.82
CA PRO A 112 24.85 -0.05 0.87
C PRO A 112 24.22 -1.34 1.43
N ALA A 113 24.68 -2.50 0.95
CA ALA A 113 24.12 -3.80 1.31
C ALA A 113 23.93 -4.02 2.83
N PRO A 114 24.89 -3.67 3.72
CA PRO A 114 24.69 -3.84 5.16
C PRO A 114 23.55 -2.98 5.74
N ALA A 115 23.26 -1.81 5.18
CA ALA A 115 22.25 -0.90 5.70
C ALA A 115 20.82 -1.43 5.53
N TRP A 116 20.58 -2.37 4.65
CA TRP A 116 19.28 -3.03 4.51
C TRP A 116 18.85 -3.84 5.74
N ALA A 117 19.80 -4.27 6.57
CA ALA A 117 19.52 -4.96 7.84
C ALA A 117 19.23 -3.99 9.00
N ALA A 118 19.48 -2.69 8.83
CA ALA A 118 19.22 -1.70 9.87
C ALA A 118 17.74 -1.64 10.24
N THR A 119 17.44 -1.44 11.52
CA THR A 119 16.09 -1.16 11.98
C THR A 119 15.80 0.33 11.91
N VAL A 120 14.70 0.69 11.25
CA VAL A 120 14.21 2.08 11.15
C VAL A 120 12.91 2.25 11.90
N GLN A 121 12.67 3.48 12.39
CA GLN A 121 11.42 3.83 13.06
C GLN A 121 10.38 4.28 12.03
N THR A 122 9.17 3.73 12.13
CA THR A 122 8.03 4.14 11.30
C THR A 122 6.84 4.52 12.17
N ARG A 123 5.78 5.07 11.56
CA ARG A 123 4.53 5.39 12.28
C ARG A 123 3.88 4.16 12.95
N ARG A 124 4.18 2.95 12.48
CA ARG A 124 3.64 1.68 12.99
C ARG A 124 4.64 0.91 13.85
N GLY A 125 5.74 1.55 14.23
CA GLY A 125 6.80 0.93 15.00
C GLY A 125 8.05 0.61 14.17
N PRO A 126 9.03 -0.04 14.80
CA PRO A 126 10.29 -0.38 14.16
C PRO A 126 10.12 -1.50 13.14
N LEU A 127 10.88 -1.42 12.03
CA LEU A 127 10.97 -2.50 11.05
C LEU A 127 12.33 -2.50 10.34
N PRO A 128 12.75 -3.62 9.74
CA PRO A 128 13.95 -3.68 8.91
C PRO A 128 13.84 -2.78 7.68
N ALA A 129 14.92 -2.06 7.34
CA ALA A 129 14.96 -1.19 6.16
C ALA A 129 14.66 -1.95 4.85
N SER A 130 14.99 -3.23 4.78
CA SER A 130 14.68 -4.11 3.63
C SER A 130 13.18 -4.17 3.30
N LEU A 131 12.30 -3.86 4.24
CA LEU A 131 10.85 -3.81 4.00
C LEU A 131 10.36 -2.48 3.42
N LEU A 132 11.19 -1.43 3.38
CA LEU A 132 10.76 -0.11 2.88
C LEU A 132 10.39 -0.14 1.39
N VAL A 133 11.06 -0.98 0.59
CA VAL A 133 10.75 -1.12 -0.84
C VAL A 133 9.38 -1.77 -1.04
N TRP A 134 9.07 -2.82 -0.26
CA TRP A 134 7.73 -3.39 -0.25
C TRP A 134 6.68 -2.39 0.23
N ARG A 135 6.98 -1.63 1.28
CA ARG A 135 6.08 -0.57 1.78
C ARG A 135 5.76 0.45 0.68
N ARG A 136 6.77 0.86 -0.11
CA ARG A 136 6.53 1.78 -1.24
C ARG A 136 5.67 1.17 -2.33
N LEU A 137 5.96 -0.06 -2.75
CA LEU A 137 5.15 -0.77 -3.74
C LEU A 137 3.69 -0.84 -3.31
N ARG A 138 3.46 -1.22 -2.05
CA ARG A 138 2.12 -1.31 -1.47
C ARG A 138 1.38 0.03 -1.48
N GLU A 139 2.03 1.12 -1.09
CA GLU A 139 1.44 2.46 -1.13
C GLU A 139 1.04 2.85 -2.56
N VAL A 140 1.93 2.64 -3.53
CA VAL A 140 1.67 3.00 -4.93
C VAL A 140 0.51 2.19 -5.50
N GLU A 141 0.53 0.87 -5.35
CA GLU A 141 -0.48 -0.02 -5.94
C GLU A 141 -1.88 0.18 -5.33
N ILE A 142 -1.96 0.26 -4.00
CA ILE A 142 -3.26 0.43 -3.32
C ILE A 142 -3.84 1.82 -3.61
N HIS A 143 -3.05 2.86 -3.47
CA HIS A 143 -3.53 4.22 -3.67
C HIS A 143 -3.74 4.58 -5.15
N HIS A 144 -3.15 3.83 -6.09
CA HIS A 144 -3.53 3.93 -7.50
C HIS A 144 -5.01 3.51 -7.71
N VAL A 145 -5.45 2.44 -7.01
CA VAL A 145 -6.87 2.05 -6.99
C VAL A 145 -7.72 3.13 -6.34
N ASP A 146 -7.23 3.71 -5.23
CA ASP A 146 -7.95 4.74 -4.48
C ASP A 146 -8.19 6.04 -5.26
N LEU A 147 -7.45 6.30 -6.34
CA LEU A 147 -7.76 7.40 -7.27
C LEU A 147 -9.13 7.27 -7.96
N ALA A 148 -9.79 6.11 -7.88
CA ALA A 148 -11.08 5.85 -8.54
C ALA A 148 -11.08 6.20 -10.05
N ALA A 149 -9.94 5.96 -10.70
CA ALA A 149 -9.75 6.10 -12.15
C ALA A 149 -9.93 4.73 -12.86
N ASP A 150 -9.09 4.41 -13.85
CA ASP A 150 -9.21 3.15 -14.61
C ASP A 150 -8.52 1.96 -13.96
N TYR A 151 -7.58 2.21 -13.01
CA TYR A 151 -6.82 1.18 -12.32
C TYR A 151 -7.66 0.47 -11.25
N ARG A 152 -7.63 -0.85 -11.25
CA ARG A 152 -8.46 -1.71 -10.38
C ARG A 152 -7.60 -2.80 -9.73
N PRO A 153 -8.05 -3.46 -8.65
CA PRO A 153 -7.33 -4.59 -8.05
C PRO A 153 -6.98 -5.72 -9.01
N ARG A 154 -7.78 -5.97 -10.03
CA ARG A 154 -7.50 -6.97 -11.08
C ARG A 154 -6.25 -6.66 -11.92
N ASP A 155 -5.78 -5.40 -11.87
CA ASP A 155 -4.57 -4.95 -12.58
C ASP A 155 -3.30 -5.16 -11.73
N TRP A 156 -3.44 -5.54 -10.46
CA TRP A 156 -2.34 -5.94 -9.60
C TRP A 156 -1.68 -7.23 -10.12
N SER A 157 -0.36 -7.33 -10.01
CA SER A 157 0.31 -8.57 -10.35
C SER A 157 -0.07 -9.68 -9.34
N PRO A 158 -0.11 -10.96 -9.79
CA PRO A 158 -0.34 -12.08 -8.88
C PRO A 158 0.65 -12.09 -7.69
N ALA A 159 1.92 -11.78 -7.92
CA ALA A 159 2.95 -11.74 -6.88
C ALA A 159 2.65 -10.65 -5.82
N PHE A 160 2.23 -9.47 -6.26
CA PHE A 160 1.78 -8.41 -5.36
C PHE A 160 0.57 -8.83 -4.54
N GLY A 161 -0.48 -9.35 -5.20
CA GLY A 161 -1.70 -9.81 -4.54
C GLY A 161 -1.45 -10.90 -3.50
N HIS A 162 -0.62 -11.89 -3.81
CA HIS A 162 -0.21 -12.92 -2.85
C HIS A 162 0.50 -12.34 -1.62
N ARG A 163 1.47 -11.47 -1.84
CA ARG A 163 2.21 -10.85 -0.73
C ARG A 163 1.32 -9.98 0.13
N LEU A 164 0.45 -9.18 -0.50
CA LEU A 164 -0.52 -8.33 0.20
C LEU A 164 -1.48 -9.17 1.03
N LEU A 165 -2.02 -10.26 0.45
CA LEU A 165 -2.91 -11.19 1.16
C LEU A 165 -2.27 -11.74 2.43
N HIS A 166 -1.01 -12.20 2.35
CA HIS A 166 -0.29 -12.71 3.53
C HIS A 166 -0.08 -11.63 4.60
N GLU A 167 0.29 -10.42 4.21
CA GLU A 167 0.47 -9.30 5.14
C GLU A 167 -0.85 -8.94 5.83
N VAL A 168 -1.91 -8.76 5.06
CA VAL A 168 -3.23 -8.38 5.61
C VAL A 168 -3.78 -9.47 6.53
N ALA A 169 -3.68 -10.73 6.13
CA ALA A 169 -4.15 -11.84 6.97
C ALA A 169 -3.36 -11.92 8.29
N THR A 170 -2.04 -11.68 8.25
CA THR A 170 -1.20 -11.64 9.45
C THR A 170 -1.57 -10.48 10.36
N ASP A 171 -1.76 -9.28 9.80
CA ASP A 171 -2.14 -8.09 10.56
C ASP A 171 -3.53 -8.27 11.20
N LEU A 172 -4.50 -8.82 10.46
CA LEU A 172 -5.85 -9.08 10.97
C LEU A 172 -5.86 -10.20 12.02
N ALA A 173 -5.05 -11.24 11.86
CA ALA A 173 -4.95 -12.31 12.84
C ALA A 173 -4.44 -11.83 14.23
N ALA A 174 -3.76 -10.68 14.27
CA ALA A 174 -3.29 -10.05 15.50
C ALA A 174 -4.33 -9.11 16.15
N ARG A 175 -5.54 -8.98 15.58
CA ARG A 175 -6.58 -8.04 16.03
C ARG A 175 -7.76 -8.79 16.63
N ASP A 176 -8.25 -8.32 17.78
CA ASP A 176 -9.40 -8.90 18.48
C ASP A 176 -10.75 -8.60 17.77
N ASP A 177 -10.80 -7.54 16.94
CA ASP A 177 -12.02 -7.13 16.20
C ASP A 177 -12.12 -7.77 14.81
N ALA A 178 -11.14 -8.58 14.40
CA ALA A 178 -11.19 -9.28 13.12
C ALA A 178 -12.13 -10.49 13.19
N PRO A 179 -12.99 -10.72 12.16
CA PRO A 179 -13.81 -11.92 12.10
C PRO A 179 -12.93 -13.16 11.91
N ALA A 180 -13.37 -14.29 12.47
CA ALA A 180 -12.72 -15.57 12.20
C ALA A 180 -12.93 -15.97 10.73
N LEU A 181 -11.85 -16.29 10.01
CA LEU A 181 -11.86 -16.62 8.58
C LEU A 181 -10.83 -17.70 8.25
N VAL A 182 -11.18 -18.57 7.34
CA VAL A 182 -10.22 -19.42 6.61
C VAL A 182 -10.17 -18.93 5.17
N LEU A 183 -9.01 -18.49 4.72
CA LEU A 183 -8.80 -17.97 3.36
C LEU A 183 -8.15 -19.05 2.51
N ARG A 184 -8.85 -19.46 1.45
CA ARG A 184 -8.37 -20.45 0.48
C ARG A 184 -8.22 -19.78 -0.88
N PHE A 185 -7.01 -19.77 -1.44
CA PHE A 185 -6.75 -19.08 -2.67
C PHE A 185 -6.16 -20.00 -3.75
N ASP A 186 -6.43 -19.65 -5.00
CA ASP A 186 -6.11 -20.47 -6.16
C ASP A 186 -4.61 -20.79 -6.28
N GLY A 187 -4.29 -21.97 -6.82
CA GLY A 187 -2.91 -22.38 -7.10
C GLY A 187 -2.14 -22.91 -5.91
N THR A 188 -2.75 -23.08 -4.74
CA THR A 188 -2.10 -23.62 -3.55
C THR A 188 -3.06 -24.45 -2.69
N SER A 189 -2.49 -25.41 -1.95
CA SER A 189 -3.22 -26.11 -0.88
C SER A 189 -3.09 -25.40 0.48
N HIS A 190 -2.32 -24.32 0.56
CA HIS A 190 -2.18 -23.57 1.80
C HIS A 190 -3.39 -22.72 2.07
N GLU A 191 -3.74 -22.61 3.34
CA GLU A 191 -4.81 -21.76 3.84
C GLU A 191 -4.20 -20.74 4.80
N LEU A 192 -4.77 -19.52 4.81
CA LEU A 192 -4.49 -18.55 5.86
C LEU A 192 -5.67 -18.51 6.82
N VAL A 193 -5.39 -18.44 8.12
CA VAL A 193 -6.41 -18.47 9.16
C VAL A 193 -6.33 -17.18 9.97
N ILE A 194 -7.47 -16.52 10.12
CA ILE A 194 -7.67 -15.38 11.00
C ILE A 194 -8.61 -15.84 12.12
N GLY A 195 -8.24 -15.65 13.37
CA GLY A 195 -9.03 -16.04 14.52
C GLY A 195 -9.21 -17.58 14.70
N ASP A 196 -10.34 -17.98 15.26
CA ASP A 196 -10.62 -19.40 15.56
C ASP A 196 -11.13 -20.15 14.31
N ARG A 197 -10.31 -21.09 13.83
CA ARG A 197 -10.65 -21.95 12.67
C ARG A 197 -11.96 -22.74 12.84
N ALA A 198 -12.29 -23.15 14.05
CA ALA A 198 -13.45 -24.02 14.29
C ALA A 198 -14.80 -23.30 14.02
N GLN A 199 -14.80 -21.99 14.10
CA GLN A 199 -15.96 -21.14 13.89
C GLN A 199 -15.90 -20.36 12.55
N ALA A 200 -14.82 -20.50 11.81
CA ALA A 200 -14.52 -19.66 10.67
C ALA A 200 -15.18 -20.16 9.38
N PRO A 201 -15.92 -19.33 8.64
CA PRO A 201 -16.28 -19.64 7.27
C PRO A 201 -15.03 -19.67 6.39
N VAL A 202 -15.08 -20.49 5.33
CA VAL A 202 -14.04 -20.54 4.31
C VAL A 202 -14.40 -19.56 3.21
N VAL A 203 -13.52 -18.58 2.97
CA VAL A 203 -13.60 -17.65 1.84
C VAL A 203 -12.61 -18.10 0.77
N SER A 204 -13.09 -18.33 -0.46
CA SER A 204 -12.28 -18.87 -1.54
C SER A 204 -12.34 -18.00 -2.79
N GLY A 205 -11.21 -17.92 -3.51
CA GLY A 205 -11.08 -17.20 -4.78
C GLY A 205 -9.64 -16.83 -5.12
N PRO A 206 -9.41 -16.02 -6.16
CA PRO A 206 -8.07 -15.53 -6.50
C PRO A 206 -7.45 -14.72 -5.34
N ALA A 207 -6.16 -14.90 -5.07
CA ALA A 207 -5.44 -14.21 -4.00
C ALA A 207 -5.58 -12.68 -4.09
N VAL A 208 -5.53 -12.14 -5.31
CA VAL A 208 -5.73 -10.70 -5.59
C VAL A 208 -7.11 -10.22 -5.13
N GLU A 209 -8.16 -10.99 -5.42
CA GLU A 209 -9.54 -10.62 -5.06
C GLU A 209 -9.77 -10.70 -3.55
N ILE A 210 -9.21 -11.73 -2.89
CA ILE A 210 -9.27 -11.84 -1.42
C ILE A 210 -8.52 -10.66 -0.77
N ALA A 211 -7.32 -10.33 -1.26
CA ALA A 211 -6.54 -9.19 -0.76
C ALA A 211 -7.29 -7.86 -0.95
N ALA A 212 -7.91 -7.67 -2.13
CA ALA A 212 -8.68 -6.47 -2.43
C ALA A 212 -9.91 -6.34 -1.52
N TRP A 213 -10.61 -7.45 -1.26
CA TRP A 213 -11.73 -7.47 -0.34
C TRP A 213 -11.30 -7.17 1.10
N LEU A 214 -10.26 -7.84 1.59
CA LEU A 214 -9.74 -7.61 2.95
C LEU A 214 -9.23 -6.19 3.17
N THR A 215 -8.78 -5.52 2.13
CA THR A 215 -8.32 -4.12 2.18
C THR A 215 -9.41 -3.09 1.90
N GLY A 216 -10.67 -3.54 1.66
CA GLY A 216 -11.80 -2.66 1.36
C GLY A 216 -11.80 -2.07 -0.05
N ARG A 217 -11.01 -2.60 -0.98
CA ARG A 217 -10.91 -2.14 -2.39
C ARG A 217 -11.74 -2.96 -3.36
N SER A 218 -12.41 -4.01 -2.87
CA SER A 218 -13.38 -4.82 -3.61
C SER A 218 -14.53 -5.25 -2.69
N PRO A 219 -15.78 -5.31 -3.18
CA PRO A 219 -16.88 -5.91 -2.43
C PRO A 219 -16.78 -7.44 -2.32
N GLY A 220 -15.80 -8.07 -2.98
CA GLY A 220 -15.63 -9.53 -2.96
C GLY A 220 -16.69 -10.31 -3.74
N ALA A 221 -17.35 -9.69 -4.73
CA ALA A 221 -18.49 -10.31 -5.45
C ALA A 221 -18.12 -11.60 -6.20
N THR A 222 -16.84 -11.84 -6.48
CA THR A 222 -16.34 -13.06 -7.14
C THR A 222 -15.87 -14.13 -6.16
N LEU A 223 -15.88 -13.82 -4.86
CA LEU A 223 -15.46 -14.75 -3.81
C LEU A 223 -16.62 -15.69 -3.43
N THR A 224 -16.26 -16.91 -3.04
CA THR A 224 -17.22 -17.90 -2.52
C THR A 224 -17.04 -18.07 -1.02
N VAL A 225 -18.15 -18.34 -0.32
CA VAL A 225 -18.16 -18.53 1.13
C VAL A 225 -18.75 -19.91 1.44
N THR A 226 -18.10 -20.69 2.28
CA THR A 226 -18.57 -22.01 2.71
C THR A 226 -18.57 -22.09 4.25
N PRO A 227 -19.67 -22.53 4.91
CA PRO A 227 -20.99 -22.81 4.31
C PRO A 227 -21.60 -21.57 3.66
N ASP A 228 -22.57 -21.74 2.75
CA ASP A 228 -23.23 -20.65 2.03
C ASP A 228 -23.64 -19.53 2.99
N GLY A 229 -23.23 -18.30 2.68
CA GLY A 229 -23.44 -17.16 3.52
C GLY A 229 -22.98 -15.85 2.88
N GLN A 230 -23.13 -14.77 3.62
CA GLN A 230 -22.59 -13.48 3.23
C GLN A 230 -21.11 -13.38 3.62
N LEU A 231 -20.31 -12.71 2.77
CA LEU A 231 -18.96 -12.36 3.14
C LEU A 231 -18.98 -11.52 4.42
N PRO A 232 -18.22 -11.89 5.46
CA PRO A 232 -18.04 -11.04 6.63
C PRO A 232 -17.47 -9.68 6.23
N HIS A 233 -17.77 -8.65 6.99
CA HIS A 233 -17.17 -7.33 6.77
C HIS A 233 -15.88 -7.25 7.58
N PRO A 234 -14.69 -7.25 6.96
CA PRO A 234 -13.44 -7.09 7.70
C PRO A 234 -13.34 -5.66 8.24
N PRO A 235 -12.68 -5.46 9.39
CA PRO A 235 -12.42 -4.12 9.90
C PRO A 235 -11.46 -3.38 8.96
N GLU A 236 -11.47 -2.05 9.02
CA GLU A 236 -10.50 -1.26 8.26
C GLU A 236 -9.08 -1.73 8.57
N TRP A 237 -8.33 -2.06 7.51
CA TRP A 237 -6.97 -2.56 7.69
C TRP A 237 -5.97 -1.43 7.93
N ILE A 238 -6.05 -0.30 7.18
CA ILE A 238 -5.18 0.88 7.29
C ILE A 238 -5.96 2.14 7.02
#